data_e67ff563ad9f06010e0e59e77cd3a738
#
_entry.id   e67ff563ad9f06010e0e59e77cd3a738
#
_cell.length_a   1.000
_cell.length_b   1.000
_cell.length_c   1.000
_cell.angle_alpha   90.00
_cell.angle_beta   90.00
_cell.angle_gamma   90.00
#
_symmetry.space_group_name_H-M   'P 1'
#
loop_
_entity.id
_entity.type
_entity.pdbx_description
1 polymer ?
#
loop_
_entity_poly.entity_id
_entity_poly.type
_entity_poly.pdbx_seq_one_letter_code
_entity_poly.pdbx_strand_id
1 'polypeptide(L)'
;EAFLKAGRGKIYFNLDYSPRTASTKQVFDIVKKLEMTESVLFYCNSEQKVKEVLDLDQDAHAYPWVGAHKALVGLPGTYFIQGSYMTNGKSTDVSKGIADGMIVSIGMLAWTGSDVSEYELNETYLEDLLAIFPDVKMIMTDVPKELIKALKQRGKR
;
A
#
# COMPACT_ATOMS: atom_id res chain seq x y z
N GLU A 1 -17.61 4.39 8.10
CA GLU A 1 -18.39 3.17 8.40
C GLU A 1 -19.24 2.74 7.18
N ALA A 2 -20.04 3.62 6.58
CA ALA A 2 -20.90 3.27 5.42
C ALA A 2 -20.10 2.71 4.23
N PHE A 3 -18.98 3.33 3.88
CA PHE A 3 -18.09 2.90 2.81
C PHE A 3 -17.52 1.48 3.05
N LEU A 4 -17.06 1.19 4.26
CA LEU A 4 -16.56 -0.14 4.62
C LEU A 4 -17.67 -1.20 4.52
N LYS A 5 -18.88 -0.90 5.02
CA LYS A 5 -20.03 -1.81 4.90
C LYS A 5 -20.35 -2.15 3.46
N ALA A 6 -20.33 -1.19 2.55
CA ALA A 6 -20.64 -1.38 1.14
C ALA A 6 -19.63 -2.32 0.44
N GLY A 7 -18.37 -2.31 0.84
CA GLY A 7 -17.31 -3.14 0.26
C GLY A 7 -17.00 -4.42 1.02
N ARG A 8 -17.64 -4.69 2.16
CA ARG A 8 -17.41 -5.88 2.98
C ARG A 8 -17.59 -7.17 2.17
N GLY A 9 -16.56 -8.03 2.21
CA GLY A 9 -16.52 -9.29 1.47
C GLY A 9 -16.36 -9.16 -0.05
N LYS A 10 -16.16 -7.94 -0.58
CA LYS A 10 -16.01 -7.68 -2.02
C LYS A 10 -14.64 -7.14 -2.40
N ILE A 11 -14.05 -6.31 -1.54
CA ILE A 11 -12.76 -5.65 -1.78
C ILE A 11 -11.94 -5.58 -0.50
N TYR A 12 -10.64 -5.43 -0.64
CA TYR A 12 -9.74 -5.01 0.43
C TYR A 12 -9.66 -3.49 0.46
N PHE A 13 -9.40 -2.95 1.64
CA PHE A 13 -9.31 -1.51 1.85
C PHE A 13 -7.90 -1.12 2.29
N ASN A 14 -7.37 -0.08 1.68
CA ASN A 14 -6.25 0.68 2.24
C ASN A 14 -6.84 1.92 2.92
N LEU A 15 -6.72 2.00 4.25
CA LEU A 15 -7.24 3.11 5.03
C LEU A 15 -6.13 4.12 5.33
N ASP A 16 -6.14 5.20 4.57
CA ASP A 16 -5.38 6.41 4.87
C ASP A 16 -6.27 7.40 5.64
N TYR A 17 -5.93 7.66 6.89
CA TYR A 17 -6.69 8.54 7.78
C TYR A 17 -5.78 9.55 8.48
N SER A 18 -6.28 10.76 8.59
CA SER A 18 -5.56 11.84 9.25
C SER A 18 -5.80 11.80 10.77
N PRO A 19 -4.74 11.93 11.60
CA PRO A 19 -4.89 12.10 13.05
C PRO A 19 -5.76 13.31 13.46
N ARG A 20 -5.94 14.26 12.55
CA ARG A 20 -6.82 15.42 12.76
C ARG A 20 -8.31 15.07 12.71
N THR A 21 -8.66 13.97 12.06
CA THR A 21 -10.06 13.57 11.82
C THR A 21 -10.47 12.35 12.64
N ALA A 22 -9.53 11.45 12.92
CA ALA A 22 -9.79 10.24 13.72
C ALA A 22 -8.49 9.71 14.34
N SER A 23 -8.55 9.20 15.56
CA SER A 23 -7.43 8.46 16.14
C SER A 23 -7.34 7.05 15.53
N THR A 24 -6.16 6.43 15.60
CA THR A 24 -5.94 5.02 15.21
C THR A 24 -6.97 4.11 15.86
N LYS A 25 -7.19 4.29 17.18
CA LYS A 25 -8.18 3.50 17.92
C LYS A 25 -9.60 3.64 17.39
N GLN A 26 -10.04 4.85 17.07
CA GLN A 26 -11.41 5.07 16.56
C GLN A 26 -11.61 4.37 15.22
N VAL A 27 -10.62 4.45 14.32
CA VAL A 27 -10.66 3.76 13.02
C VAL A 27 -10.67 2.26 13.22
N PHE A 28 -9.79 1.74 14.09
CA PHE A 28 -9.67 0.34 14.41
C PHE A 28 -10.97 -0.24 15.01
N ASP A 29 -11.58 0.47 15.96
CA ASP A 29 -12.84 0.04 16.58
C ASP A 29 -13.98 -0.12 15.55
N ILE A 30 -14.03 0.77 14.54
CA ILE A 30 -15.00 0.66 13.43
C ILE A 30 -14.72 -0.58 12.58
N VAL A 31 -13.44 -0.81 12.22
CA VAL A 31 -13.03 -1.98 11.42
C VAL A 31 -13.36 -3.28 12.16
N LYS A 32 -13.01 -3.35 13.46
CA LYS A 32 -13.28 -4.50 14.33
C LYS A 32 -14.78 -4.75 14.51
N LYS A 33 -15.57 -3.71 14.74
CA LYS A 33 -17.04 -3.79 14.84
C LYS A 33 -17.67 -4.37 13.56
N LEU A 34 -17.05 -4.12 12.40
CA LEU A 34 -17.50 -4.62 11.11
C LEU A 34 -16.92 -6.01 10.77
N GLU A 35 -16.08 -6.59 11.64
CA GLU A 35 -15.37 -7.86 11.40
C GLU A 35 -14.56 -7.84 10.10
N MET A 36 -13.82 -6.73 9.87
CA MET A 36 -13.10 -6.51 8.62
C MET A 36 -11.57 -6.42 8.80
N THR A 37 -11.04 -6.81 9.95
CA THR A 37 -9.61 -6.68 10.25
C THR A 37 -8.73 -7.35 9.18
N GLU A 38 -9.13 -8.53 8.71
CA GLU A 38 -8.44 -9.28 7.65
C GLU A 38 -8.54 -8.65 6.24
N SER A 39 -9.42 -7.66 6.07
CA SER A 39 -9.68 -7.03 4.78
C SER A 39 -9.19 -5.59 4.70
N VAL A 40 -8.48 -5.13 5.72
CA VAL A 40 -8.07 -3.73 5.85
C VAL A 40 -6.58 -3.61 6.06
N LEU A 41 -5.92 -2.82 5.22
CA LEU A 41 -4.58 -2.31 5.42
C LEU A 41 -4.67 -0.95 6.12
N PHE A 42 -3.97 -0.78 7.26
CA PHE A 42 -3.89 0.48 7.98
C PHE A 42 -2.65 1.25 7.52
N TYR A 43 -2.82 2.27 6.70
CA TYR A 43 -1.69 3.08 6.24
C TYR A 43 -0.99 3.81 7.39
N CYS A 44 0.31 3.64 7.48
CA CYS A 44 1.14 4.15 8.55
C CYS A 44 2.30 4.99 7.98
N ASN A 45 2.24 6.29 8.16
CA ASN A 45 3.28 7.22 7.70
C ASN A 45 4.44 7.40 8.70
N SER A 46 4.43 6.68 9.83
CA SER A 46 5.46 6.73 10.86
C SER A 46 5.55 5.42 11.64
N GLU A 47 6.70 5.14 12.23
CA GLU A 47 6.90 3.99 13.13
C GLU A 47 5.95 4.03 14.33
N GLN A 48 5.66 5.23 14.85
CA GLN A 48 4.71 5.42 15.94
C GLN A 48 3.32 4.91 15.56
N LYS A 49 2.85 5.23 14.36
CA LYS A 49 1.53 4.79 13.89
C LYS A 49 1.48 3.27 13.64
N VAL A 50 2.57 2.67 13.19
CA VAL A 50 2.70 1.20 13.10
C VAL A 50 2.51 0.57 14.49
N LYS A 51 3.21 1.07 15.50
CA LYS A 51 3.10 0.58 16.87
C LYS A 51 1.68 0.74 17.41
N GLU A 52 1.05 1.90 17.21
CA GLU A 52 -0.35 2.12 17.62
C GLU A 52 -1.33 1.10 17.02
N VAL A 53 -1.14 0.70 15.77
CA VAL A 53 -1.97 -0.34 15.13
C VAL A 53 -1.73 -1.69 15.76
N LEU A 54 -0.46 -2.10 15.92
CA LEU A 54 -0.08 -3.41 16.46
C LEU A 54 -0.38 -3.54 17.97
N ASP A 55 -0.35 -2.43 18.73
CA ASP A 55 -0.76 -2.41 20.13
C ASP A 55 -2.27 -2.67 20.31
N LEU A 56 -3.08 -2.35 19.29
CA LEU A 56 -4.52 -2.63 19.30
C LEU A 56 -4.82 -4.08 18.89
N ASP A 57 -4.03 -4.62 17.96
CA ASP A 57 -4.12 -6.02 17.52
C ASP A 57 -2.82 -6.39 16.78
N GLN A 58 -2.11 -7.39 17.29
CA GLN A 58 -0.83 -7.83 16.69
C GLN A 58 -0.99 -8.46 15.31
N ASP A 59 -2.19 -8.96 14.99
CA ASP A 59 -2.54 -9.56 13.70
C ASP A 59 -3.08 -8.52 12.71
N ALA A 60 -3.24 -7.26 13.12
CA ALA A 60 -3.69 -6.20 12.22
C ALA A 60 -2.66 -5.90 11.11
N HIS A 61 -3.15 -5.66 9.91
CA HIS A 61 -2.31 -5.39 8.74
C HIS A 61 -1.84 -3.93 8.73
N ALA A 62 -0.81 -3.62 9.52
CA ALA A 62 -0.12 -2.35 9.40
C ALA A 62 0.56 -2.23 8.02
N TYR A 63 0.34 -1.10 7.35
CA TYR A 63 0.83 -0.84 5.99
C TYR A 63 1.68 0.44 5.98
N PRO A 64 2.96 0.34 6.36
CA PRO A 64 3.81 1.51 6.50
C PRO A 64 4.32 2.05 5.17
N TRP A 65 4.53 3.37 5.13
CA TRP A 65 5.42 3.99 4.16
C TRP A 65 6.85 3.50 4.37
N VAL A 66 7.61 3.45 3.29
CA VAL A 66 9.04 3.10 3.32
C VAL A 66 9.79 4.02 4.31
N GLY A 67 10.58 3.42 5.18
CA GLY A 67 11.20 4.13 6.32
C GLY A 67 10.47 3.86 7.64
N ALA A 68 9.15 3.95 7.69
CA ALA A 68 8.36 3.57 8.86
C ALA A 68 8.29 2.03 9.05
N HIS A 69 8.58 1.25 8.01
CA HIS A 69 8.60 -0.21 8.06
C HIS A 69 9.60 -0.81 9.04
N LYS A 70 10.58 -0.03 9.48
CA LYS A 70 11.57 -0.45 10.49
C LYS A 70 10.91 -0.98 11.77
N ALA A 71 9.73 -0.47 12.11
CA ALA A 71 8.95 -0.97 13.25
C ALA A 71 8.45 -2.41 13.07
N LEU A 72 8.45 -2.95 11.85
CA LEU A 72 8.03 -4.33 11.53
C LEU A 72 9.19 -5.30 11.41
N VAL A 73 10.43 -4.83 11.32
CA VAL A 73 11.62 -5.67 11.15
C VAL A 73 11.79 -6.58 12.37
N GLY A 74 11.89 -7.88 12.12
CA GLY A 74 12.03 -8.89 13.17
C GLY A 74 10.73 -9.35 13.82
N LEU A 75 9.58 -8.79 13.45
CA LEU A 75 8.28 -9.31 13.88
C LEU A 75 7.90 -10.54 13.04
N PRO A 76 7.17 -11.50 13.62
CA PRO A 76 6.66 -12.65 12.88
C PRO A 76 5.59 -12.19 11.88
N GLY A 77 5.65 -12.72 10.66
CA GLY A 77 4.65 -12.45 9.63
C GLY A 77 5.22 -11.83 8.36
N THR A 78 4.35 -11.63 7.39
CA THR A 78 4.68 -10.99 6.11
C THR A 78 3.92 -9.67 6.02
N TYR A 79 4.66 -8.60 5.86
CA TYR A 79 4.09 -7.26 5.85
C TYR A 79 4.21 -6.61 4.48
N PHE A 80 3.19 -5.83 4.12
CA PHE A 80 3.24 -4.95 2.96
C PHE A 80 3.83 -3.60 3.36
N ILE A 81 4.65 -3.03 2.49
CA ILE A 81 5.14 -1.67 2.63
C ILE A 81 4.83 -0.86 1.38
N GLN A 82 4.58 0.42 1.54
CA GLN A 82 4.38 1.36 0.45
C GLN A 82 5.65 2.13 0.15
N GLY A 83 6.04 2.12 -1.13
CA GLY A 83 7.06 3.01 -1.67
C GLY A 83 6.56 3.71 -2.92
N SER A 84 7.31 4.68 -3.42
CA SER A 84 7.12 5.25 -4.75
C SER A 84 8.34 4.98 -5.60
N TYR A 85 8.10 4.74 -6.87
CA TYR A 85 9.13 4.70 -7.89
C TYR A 85 9.15 6.07 -8.59
N MET A 86 10.30 6.69 -8.66
CA MET A 86 10.48 7.94 -9.38
C MET A 86 11.27 7.68 -10.66
N THR A 87 10.83 8.27 -11.76
CA THR A 87 11.36 8.05 -13.12
C THR A 87 12.86 8.33 -13.32
N ASN A 88 13.54 8.88 -12.34
CA ASN A 88 14.99 9.16 -12.40
C ASN A 88 15.84 8.06 -11.76
N GLY A 89 15.33 6.85 -11.59
CA GLY A 89 16.09 5.70 -11.08
C GLY A 89 16.41 5.79 -9.56
N LYS A 90 15.94 6.82 -8.89
CA LYS A 90 16.04 6.93 -7.44
C LYS A 90 14.75 6.41 -6.83
N SER A 91 14.63 5.08 -6.74
CA SER A 91 13.63 4.50 -5.87
C SER A 91 13.92 4.96 -4.44
N THR A 92 12.93 5.53 -3.79
CA THR A 92 12.98 5.63 -2.34
C THR A 92 13.16 4.22 -1.80
N ASP A 93 14.18 3.96 -1.03
CA ASP A 93 14.55 2.76 -0.24
C ASP A 93 13.70 1.48 -0.38
N VAL A 94 12.99 1.29 -1.51
CA VAL A 94 12.17 0.11 -1.79
C VAL A 94 13.03 -1.16 -1.77
N SER A 95 14.26 -1.07 -2.29
CA SER A 95 15.25 -2.15 -2.24
C SER A 95 15.55 -2.58 -0.80
N LYS A 96 15.52 -1.65 0.14
CA LYS A 96 15.74 -1.95 1.56
C LYS A 96 14.57 -2.73 2.16
N GLY A 97 13.34 -2.34 1.83
CA GLY A 97 12.16 -3.11 2.25
C GLY A 97 12.17 -4.54 1.72
N ILE A 98 12.60 -4.74 0.48
CA ILE A 98 12.77 -6.09 -0.10
C ILE A 98 13.85 -6.87 0.64
N ALA A 99 14.99 -6.25 0.95
CA ALA A 99 16.07 -6.87 1.73
C ALA A 99 15.62 -7.26 3.14
N ASP A 100 14.71 -6.50 3.73
CA ASP A 100 14.10 -6.78 5.04
C ASP A 100 12.94 -7.83 4.95
N GLY A 101 12.71 -8.44 3.77
CA GLY A 101 11.70 -9.48 3.57
C GLY A 101 10.26 -8.97 3.42
N MET A 102 10.08 -7.67 3.19
CA MET A 102 8.76 -7.06 3.04
C MET A 102 8.20 -7.26 1.62
N ILE A 103 6.88 -7.30 1.49
CA ILE A 103 6.18 -7.24 0.20
C ILE A 103 6.02 -5.78 -0.18
N VAL A 104 6.63 -5.39 -1.29
CA VAL A 104 6.60 -4.00 -1.74
C VAL A 104 5.38 -3.71 -2.60
N SER A 105 4.69 -2.64 -2.24
CA SER A 105 3.69 -1.97 -3.04
C SER A 105 4.26 -0.67 -3.60
N ILE A 106 3.98 -0.38 -4.85
CA ILE A 106 4.51 0.80 -5.53
C ILE A 106 3.39 1.70 -6.02
N GLY A 107 3.52 2.99 -5.72
CA GLY A 107 2.60 4.01 -6.20
C GLY A 107 2.93 4.46 -7.63
N MET A 108 1.95 4.33 -8.52
CA MET A 108 1.91 4.93 -9.86
C MET A 108 0.82 6.01 -9.87
N LEU A 109 0.99 7.02 -9.03
CA LEU A 109 0.01 8.10 -8.87
C LEU A 109 0.51 9.36 -9.58
N ALA A 110 -0.39 10.18 -10.10
CA ALA A 110 -0.07 11.41 -10.83
C ALA A 110 0.84 12.36 -10.04
N TRP A 111 0.68 12.41 -8.71
CA TRP A 111 1.47 13.27 -7.83
C TRP A 111 2.85 12.71 -7.44
N THR A 112 3.21 11.49 -7.88
CA THR A 112 4.52 10.89 -7.58
C THR A 112 5.64 11.30 -8.54
N GLY A 113 5.37 12.25 -9.45
CA GLY A 113 6.34 12.70 -10.47
C GLY A 113 6.56 11.70 -11.60
N SER A 114 5.61 10.81 -11.81
CA SER A 114 5.64 9.77 -12.84
C SER A 114 5.18 10.23 -14.23
N ASP A 115 4.96 11.53 -14.45
CA ASP A 115 4.38 12.11 -15.67
C ASP A 115 3.06 11.46 -16.11
N VAL A 116 2.37 10.79 -15.19
CA VAL A 116 1.07 10.18 -15.44
C VAL A 116 0.02 11.26 -15.31
N SER A 117 -0.78 11.46 -16.35
CA SER A 117 -2.02 12.21 -16.21
C SER A 117 -2.98 11.42 -15.32
N GLU A 118 -3.88 12.10 -14.60
CA GLU A 118 -4.89 11.43 -13.76
C GLU A 118 -5.81 10.48 -14.56
N TYR A 119 -5.71 10.48 -15.90
CA TYR A 119 -6.62 9.78 -16.81
C TYR A 119 -5.95 8.78 -17.74
N GLU A 120 -4.61 8.75 -17.79
CA GLU A 120 -3.88 7.89 -18.72
C GLU A 120 -2.77 7.11 -18.02
N LEU A 121 -2.66 5.82 -18.37
CA LEU A 121 -1.57 4.98 -17.90
C LEU A 121 -0.28 5.32 -18.65
N ASN A 122 0.77 5.70 -17.93
CA ASN A 122 2.10 5.80 -18.51
C ASN A 122 2.70 4.39 -18.69
N GLU A 123 2.62 3.86 -19.90
CA GLU A 123 3.11 2.51 -20.21
C GLU A 123 4.63 2.39 -20.08
N THR A 124 5.38 3.42 -20.44
CA THR A 124 6.85 3.42 -20.28
C THR A 124 7.22 3.33 -18.80
N TYR A 125 6.55 4.09 -17.95
CA TYR A 125 6.75 4.00 -16.51
C TYR A 125 6.41 2.61 -15.97
N LEU A 126 5.33 2.00 -16.44
CA LEU A 126 4.96 0.64 -16.05
C LEU A 126 6.01 -0.38 -16.51
N GLU A 127 6.57 -0.25 -17.70
CA GLU A 127 7.64 -1.11 -18.21
C GLU A 127 8.90 -1.01 -17.35
N ASP A 128 9.33 0.19 -17.05
CA ASP A 128 10.50 0.45 -16.19
C ASP A 128 10.27 -0.12 -14.78
N LEU A 129 9.08 0.10 -14.22
CA LEU A 129 8.71 -0.42 -12.91
C LEU A 129 8.77 -1.95 -12.87
N LEU A 130 8.19 -2.62 -13.86
CA LEU A 130 8.17 -4.08 -13.93
C LEU A 130 9.55 -4.67 -14.25
N ALA A 131 10.41 -3.94 -14.94
CA ALA A 131 11.79 -4.36 -15.21
C ALA A 131 12.63 -4.33 -13.93
N ILE A 132 12.44 -3.32 -13.07
CA ILE A 132 13.17 -3.16 -11.81
C ILE A 132 12.57 -4.03 -10.70
N PHE A 133 11.25 -4.15 -10.66
CA PHE A 133 10.50 -4.90 -9.64
C PHE A 133 9.59 -5.97 -10.29
N PRO A 134 10.17 -7.05 -10.87
CA PRO A 134 9.40 -8.05 -11.61
C PRO A 134 8.38 -8.79 -10.71
N ASP A 135 8.63 -8.85 -9.41
CA ASP A 135 7.81 -9.53 -8.41
C ASP A 135 6.91 -8.59 -7.59
N VAL A 136 6.73 -7.34 -8.06
CA VAL A 136 5.81 -6.42 -7.38
C VAL A 136 4.42 -7.04 -7.23
N LYS A 137 3.88 -7.03 -6.01
CA LYS A 137 2.60 -7.70 -5.68
C LYS A 137 1.42 -6.73 -5.65
N MET A 138 1.68 -5.45 -5.47
CA MET A 138 0.64 -4.44 -5.42
C MET A 138 1.12 -3.15 -6.08
N ILE A 139 0.28 -2.62 -6.97
CA ILE A 139 0.50 -1.32 -7.63
C ILE A 139 -0.69 -0.44 -7.32
N MET A 140 -0.43 0.73 -6.74
CA MET A 140 -1.45 1.76 -6.50
C MET A 140 -1.50 2.69 -7.72
N THR A 141 -2.69 2.95 -8.26
CA THR A 141 -2.87 3.76 -9.46
C THR A 141 -4.20 4.50 -9.45
N ASP A 142 -4.24 5.65 -10.13
CA ASP A 142 -5.45 6.43 -10.40
C ASP A 142 -6.26 5.88 -11.60
N VAL A 143 -5.63 4.99 -12.40
CA VAL A 143 -6.22 4.41 -13.63
C VAL A 143 -6.25 2.87 -13.57
N PRO A 144 -7.00 2.26 -12.64
CA PRO A 144 -6.93 0.82 -12.39
C PRO A 144 -7.40 -0.05 -13.56
N LYS A 145 -8.34 0.41 -14.37
CA LYS A 145 -8.84 -0.36 -15.54
C LYS A 145 -7.77 -0.51 -16.61
N GLU A 146 -7.10 0.58 -16.92
CA GLU A 146 -6.00 0.67 -17.88
C GLU A 146 -4.81 -0.16 -17.42
N LEU A 147 -4.45 -0.06 -16.14
CA LEU A 147 -3.39 -0.88 -15.54
C LEU A 147 -3.71 -2.38 -15.61
N ILE A 148 -4.93 -2.79 -15.23
CA ILE A 148 -5.33 -4.20 -15.32
C ILE A 148 -5.26 -4.72 -16.77
N LYS A 149 -5.70 -3.92 -17.75
CA LYS A 149 -5.60 -4.27 -19.16
C LYS A 149 -4.15 -4.45 -19.59
N ALA A 150 -3.28 -3.51 -19.25
CA ALA A 150 -1.86 -3.54 -19.59
C ALA A 150 -1.12 -4.72 -18.94
N LEU A 151 -1.41 -5.03 -17.66
CA LEU A 151 -0.84 -6.19 -16.96
C LEU A 151 -1.29 -7.52 -17.60
N LYS A 152 -2.57 -7.66 -17.95
CA LYS A 152 -3.09 -8.87 -18.64
C LYS A 152 -2.40 -9.09 -19.98
N GLN A 153 -2.16 -8.04 -20.77
CA GLN A 153 -1.45 -8.12 -22.04
C GLN A 153 0.00 -8.62 -21.88
N ARG A 154 0.60 -8.39 -20.71
CA ARG A 154 1.95 -8.84 -20.34
C ARG A 154 1.97 -10.19 -19.60
N GLY A 155 0.82 -10.90 -19.54
CA GLY A 155 0.71 -12.19 -18.85
C GLY A 155 0.79 -12.10 -17.32
N LYS A 156 0.68 -10.89 -16.75
CA LYS A 156 0.61 -10.67 -15.30
C LYS A 156 -0.84 -10.81 -14.83
N ARG A 157 -1.03 -11.37 -13.62
CA ARG A 157 -2.35 -11.55 -13.00
C ARG A 157 -2.43 -10.82 -11.68
#